data_30d7e91ccc607e864ac0dc663a38b44f
#
_entry.id   30d7e91ccc607e864ac0dc663a38b44f
#
_cell.length_a   1.000
_cell.length_b   1.000
_cell.length_c   1.000
_cell.angle_alpha   90.00
_cell.angle_beta   90.00
_cell.angle_gamma   90.00
#
_symmetry.space_group_name_H-M   'P 1'
#
loop_
_entity.id
_entity.type
_entity.pdbx_description
1 polymer ?
#
loop_
_entity_poly.entity_id
_entity_poly.type
_entity_poly.pdbx_seq_one_letter_code
_entity_poly.pdbx_strand_id
1 'polypeptide(L)'
;MALAAVLGLGACKADGGGFIGAPLEGGPVGVYDGDANFGFNFTCHVDKRDRAVIRGKITYHDSGLSSVGGVDFPEIRLNGTVDPFFTTAETCEEAAEIFLDAALFEGTYRPQGKTPGVLGSAREGRFIVQVFDQGEPGSSDGDITGDGFAIELVGGAYGAYTRGGYIEGGNVQVRGNSR
;
A
#
# COMPACT_ATOMS: atom_id res chain seq x y z
N MET A 1 -17.65 -42.94 11.19
CA MET A 1 -17.30 -42.12 10.03
C MET A 1 -17.09 -40.70 10.56
N ALA A 2 -15.84 -40.28 10.73
CA ALA A 2 -15.51 -38.94 11.16
C ALA A 2 -15.37 -38.08 9.91
N LEU A 3 -16.22 -37.09 9.77
CA LEU A 3 -16.17 -36.07 8.72
C LEU A 3 -15.09 -35.09 9.13
N ALA A 4 -13.93 -35.19 8.51
CA ALA A 4 -12.89 -34.19 8.65
C ALA A 4 -13.36 -32.95 7.88
N ALA A 5 -13.83 -31.93 8.61
CA ALA A 5 -14.04 -30.61 8.05
C ALA A 5 -12.66 -30.07 7.68
N VAL A 6 -12.36 -30.00 6.39
CA VAL A 6 -11.26 -29.22 5.86
C VAL A 6 -11.68 -27.76 6.05
N LEU A 7 -11.28 -27.17 7.18
CA LEU A 7 -11.31 -25.74 7.38
C LEU A 7 -10.36 -25.14 6.34
N GLY A 8 -10.91 -24.58 5.29
CA GLY A 8 -10.16 -23.80 4.33
C GLY A 8 -9.53 -22.64 5.09
N LEU A 9 -8.21 -22.68 5.23
CA LEU A 9 -7.41 -21.58 5.76
C LEU A 9 -7.59 -20.40 4.79
N GLY A 10 -8.52 -19.52 5.11
CA GLY A 10 -8.70 -18.29 4.40
C GLY A 10 -7.44 -17.44 4.54
N ALA A 11 -6.74 -17.26 3.46
CA ALA A 11 -5.55 -16.42 3.46
C ALA A 11 -5.96 -14.99 3.16
N CYS A 12 -5.84 -14.09 4.14
CA CYS A 12 -5.83 -12.66 3.87
C CYS A 12 -4.64 -12.35 2.96
N LYS A 13 -4.93 -11.85 1.77
CA LYS A 13 -3.93 -11.49 0.78
C LYS A 13 -4.34 -10.22 0.07
N ALA A 14 -3.40 -9.30 -0.13
CA ALA A 14 -3.58 -8.25 -1.11
C ALA A 14 -2.35 -8.14 -1.98
N ASP A 15 -2.56 -7.90 -3.24
CA ASP A 15 -1.51 -7.66 -4.22
C ASP A 15 -2.02 -6.66 -5.26
N GLY A 16 -1.09 -5.90 -5.81
CA GLY A 16 -1.43 -4.94 -6.84
C GLY A 16 -0.22 -4.19 -7.34
N GLY A 17 -0.45 -3.49 -8.40
CA GLY A 17 0.53 -2.60 -8.99
C GLY A 17 -0.08 -1.78 -10.09
N GLY A 18 0.50 -0.63 -10.34
CA GLY A 18 0.00 0.28 -11.35
C GLY A 18 0.66 1.64 -11.23
N PHE A 19 0.00 2.63 -11.77
CA PHE A 19 0.41 4.02 -11.61
C PHE A 19 -0.78 4.91 -11.27
N ILE A 20 -0.49 5.97 -10.53
CA ILE A 20 -1.41 7.04 -10.20
C ILE A 20 -0.91 8.32 -10.87
N GLY A 21 -1.79 8.99 -11.61
CA GLY A 21 -1.52 10.27 -12.25
C GLY A 21 -2.00 11.44 -11.39
N ALA A 22 -3.23 11.85 -11.60
CA ALA A 22 -3.82 12.97 -10.88
C ALA A 22 -4.12 12.64 -9.41
N PRO A 23 -4.02 13.62 -8.49
CA PRO A 23 -4.39 13.41 -7.10
C PRO A 23 -5.91 13.18 -6.95
N LEU A 24 -6.31 12.41 -5.93
CA LEU A 24 -7.70 12.26 -5.52
C LEU A 24 -8.28 13.62 -5.10
N GLU A 25 -9.54 13.91 -5.47
CA GLU A 25 -10.29 15.00 -4.88
C GLU A 25 -10.37 14.82 -3.36
N GLY A 26 -9.90 15.81 -2.60
CA GLY A 26 -9.80 15.72 -1.14
C GLY A 26 -8.62 14.89 -0.62
N GLY A 27 -7.77 14.39 -1.50
CA GLY A 27 -6.51 13.72 -1.17
C GLY A 27 -5.43 14.68 -0.66
N PRO A 28 -4.21 14.16 -0.48
CA PRO A 28 -3.09 14.97 0.02
C PRO A 28 -2.84 16.20 -0.86
N VAL A 29 -2.74 17.36 -0.22
CA VAL A 29 -2.51 18.63 -0.92
C VAL A 29 -1.04 18.70 -1.34
N GLY A 30 -0.79 18.56 -2.63
CA GLY A 30 0.54 18.67 -3.21
C GLY A 30 0.48 18.97 -4.70
N VAL A 31 1.60 19.40 -5.25
CA VAL A 31 1.81 19.54 -6.69
C VAL A 31 2.68 18.35 -7.12
N TYR A 32 2.18 17.58 -8.06
CA TYR A 32 2.84 16.37 -8.55
C TYR A 32 3.04 16.49 -10.06
N ASP A 33 4.28 16.31 -10.51
CA ASP A 33 4.64 16.34 -11.93
C ASP A 33 4.94 14.91 -12.40
N GLY A 34 4.00 14.36 -13.15
CA GLY A 34 4.08 13.00 -13.68
C GLY A 34 3.44 11.92 -12.81
N ASP A 35 3.63 10.69 -13.26
CA ASP A 35 3.01 9.50 -12.68
C ASP A 35 3.87 8.90 -11.59
N ALA A 36 3.21 8.34 -10.58
CA ALA A 36 3.88 7.50 -9.60
C ALA A 36 3.52 6.04 -9.80
N ASN A 37 4.53 5.21 -9.97
CA ASN A 37 4.39 3.76 -10.12
C ASN A 37 4.52 3.07 -8.77
N PHE A 38 3.73 2.04 -8.55
CA PHE A 38 3.79 1.24 -7.35
C PHE A 38 3.58 -0.23 -7.64
N GLY A 39 4.04 -1.06 -6.72
CA GLY A 39 3.73 -2.48 -6.69
C GLY A 39 3.82 -2.97 -5.25
N PHE A 40 2.87 -3.79 -4.83
CA PHE A 40 2.87 -4.35 -3.49
C PHE A 40 2.33 -5.77 -3.48
N ASN A 41 2.72 -6.49 -2.46
CA ASN A 41 2.09 -7.73 -2.06
C ASN A 41 2.16 -7.88 -0.55
N PHE A 42 1.13 -8.42 0.06
CA PHE A 42 1.19 -8.95 1.40
C PHE A 42 0.28 -10.16 1.59
N THR A 43 0.64 -10.98 2.55
CA THR A 43 -0.13 -12.17 2.92
C THR A 43 -0.11 -12.33 4.42
N CYS A 44 -1.21 -12.79 4.99
CA CYS A 44 -1.25 -13.23 6.37
C CYS A 44 -0.77 -14.68 6.49
N HIS A 45 0.03 -14.93 7.48
CA HIS A 45 0.53 -16.26 7.85
C HIS A 45 0.31 -16.48 9.35
N VAL A 46 0.08 -17.70 9.73
CA VAL A 46 0.08 -18.09 11.14
C VAL A 46 1.49 -18.52 11.54
N ASP A 47 2.03 -17.90 12.58
CA ASP A 47 3.35 -18.25 13.11
C ASP A 47 3.31 -19.55 13.98
N LYS A 48 4.46 -19.97 14.46
CA LYS A 48 4.57 -21.17 15.33
C LYS A 48 3.89 -21.03 16.70
N ARG A 49 3.39 -19.84 17.01
CA ARG A 49 2.69 -19.50 18.26
C ARG A 49 1.21 -19.21 18.02
N ASP A 50 0.70 -19.64 16.87
CA ASP A 50 -0.67 -19.44 16.39
C ASP A 50 -1.08 -17.95 16.30
N ARG A 51 -0.13 -17.04 16.02
CA ARG A 51 -0.41 -15.62 15.86
C ARG A 51 -0.44 -15.24 14.38
N ALA A 52 -1.37 -14.36 14.02
CA ALA A 52 -1.38 -13.74 12.71
C ALA A 52 -0.11 -12.89 12.50
N VAL A 53 0.57 -13.11 11.41
CA VAL A 53 1.79 -12.39 11.00
C VAL A 53 1.64 -11.98 9.56
N ILE A 54 1.65 -10.67 9.32
CA ILE A 54 1.60 -10.15 7.96
C ILE A 54 3.02 -10.12 7.38
N ARG A 55 3.16 -10.55 6.15
CA ARG A 55 4.41 -10.46 5.39
C ARG A 55 4.15 -9.83 4.05
N GLY A 56 4.98 -8.87 3.68
CA GLY A 56 4.81 -8.22 2.41
C GLY A 56 5.90 -7.23 2.09
N LYS A 57 5.82 -6.74 0.86
CA LYS A 57 6.75 -5.76 0.31
C LYS A 57 6.00 -4.72 -0.50
N ILE A 58 6.59 -3.54 -0.59
CA ILE A 58 6.16 -2.48 -1.50
C ILE A 58 7.37 -1.96 -2.28
N THR A 59 7.14 -1.63 -3.53
CA THR A 59 8.01 -0.80 -4.36
C THR A 59 7.24 0.45 -4.75
N TYR A 60 7.89 1.60 -4.72
CA TYR A 60 7.28 2.86 -5.10
C TYR A 60 8.28 3.73 -5.84
N HIS A 61 7.84 4.35 -6.93
CA HIS A 61 8.65 5.22 -7.75
C HIS A 61 7.80 6.38 -8.27
N ASP A 62 8.02 7.57 -7.72
CA ASP A 62 7.56 8.83 -8.27
C ASP A 62 8.72 9.48 -9.01
N SER A 63 8.61 9.55 -10.34
CA SER A 63 9.68 10.04 -11.21
C SER A 63 9.62 11.55 -11.47
N GLY A 64 8.52 12.19 -11.07
CA GLY A 64 8.31 13.61 -11.24
C GLY A 64 8.80 14.45 -10.08
N LEU A 65 8.78 15.77 -10.26
CA LEU A 65 8.94 16.72 -9.19
C LEU A 65 7.63 16.76 -8.39
N SER A 66 7.70 16.45 -7.11
CA SER A 66 6.56 16.55 -6.21
C SER A 66 6.85 17.57 -5.12
N SER A 67 5.90 18.49 -4.89
CA SER A 67 6.00 19.48 -3.83
C SER A 67 4.86 19.27 -2.83
N VAL A 68 5.19 18.88 -1.61
CA VAL A 68 4.24 18.56 -0.56
C VAL A 68 4.59 19.33 0.70
N GLY A 69 3.64 20.10 1.22
CA GLY A 69 3.87 20.93 2.40
C GLY A 69 5.00 21.95 2.26
N GLY A 70 5.32 22.38 1.03
CA GLY A 70 6.44 23.30 0.74
C GLY A 70 7.81 22.64 0.68
N VAL A 71 7.87 21.31 0.66
CA VAL A 71 9.11 20.54 0.48
C VAL A 71 9.08 19.91 -0.91
N ASP A 72 10.17 20.12 -1.67
CA ASP A 72 10.33 19.58 -3.01
C ASP A 72 11.06 18.23 -2.99
N PHE A 73 10.46 17.26 -3.68
CA PHE A 73 10.97 15.90 -3.86
C PHE A 73 11.21 15.68 -5.36
N PRO A 74 12.45 15.72 -5.84
CA PRO A 74 12.75 15.62 -7.27
C PRO A 74 12.51 14.22 -7.83
N GLU A 75 12.71 13.21 -7.05
CA GLU A 75 12.42 11.81 -7.37
C GLU A 75 12.30 11.03 -6.06
N ILE A 76 11.32 10.17 -5.99
CA ILE A 76 11.15 9.24 -4.88
C ILE A 76 11.21 7.82 -5.42
N ARG A 77 12.17 7.05 -4.93
CA ARG A 77 12.27 5.63 -5.22
C ARG A 77 12.58 4.88 -3.94
N LEU A 78 11.73 3.92 -3.61
CA LEU A 78 11.88 3.13 -2.39
C LEU A 78 11.47 1.68 -2.55
N ASN A 79 12.04 0.85 -1.68
CA ASN A 79 11.53 -0.48 -1.36
C ASN A 79 11.15 -0.52 0.11
N GLY A 80 10.01 -1.10 0.42
CA GLY A 80 9.52 -1.24 1.78
C GLY A 80 9.21 -2.67 2.15
N THR A 81 9.26 -2.94 3.45
CA THR A 81 8.84 -4.20 4.05
C THR A 81 7.71 -3.91 5.02
N VAL A 82 6.62 -4.66 4.89
CA VAL A 82 5.44 -4.53 5.75
C VAL A 82 5.79 -4.96 7.18
N ASP A 83 5.32 -4.20 8.15
CA ASP A 83 5.47 -4.56 9.56
C ASP A 83 4.62 -5.81 9.85
N PRO A 84 5.21 -6.88 10.40
CA PRO A 84 4.49 -8.13 10.64
C PRO A 84 3.32 -8.00 11.64
N PHE A 85 3.31 -6.95 12.45
CA PHE A 85 2.35 -6.74 13.54
C PHE A 85 1.62 -5.39 13.46
N PHE A 86 1.44 -4.84 12.27
CA PHE A 86 0.74 -3.56 12.13
C PHE A 86 -0.77 -3.68 12.41
N THR A 87 -1.34 -4.87 12.34
CA THR A 87 -2.76 -5.13 12.67
C THR A 87 -2.91 -5.67 14.08
N THR A 88 -4.04 -5.37 14.70
CA THR A 88 -4.44 -5.92 16.00
C THR A 88 -5.15 -7.28 15.88
N ALA A 89 -5.32 -7.79 14.67
CA ALA A 89 -5.94 -9.09 14.44
C ALA A 89 -5.12 -10.21 15.08
N GLU A 90 -5.78 -11.08 15.82
CA GLU A 90 -5.15 -12.25 16.44
C GLU A 90 -5.04 -13.41 15.45
N THR A 91 -5.96 -13.47 14.49
CA THR A 91 -6.01 -14.52 13.45
C THR A 91 -5.96 -13.92 12.05
N CYS A 92 -5.64 -14.74 11.06
CA CYS A 92 -5.67 -14.32 9.66
C CYS A 92 -7.11 -14.14 9.14
N GLU A 93 -8.08 -14.81 9.72
CA GLU A 93 -9.50 -14.64 9.44
C GLU A 93 -9.98 -13.26 9.90
N GLU A 94 -9.63 -12.84 11.11
CA GLU A 94 -9.93 -11.48 11.60
C GLU A 94 -9.24 -10.41 10.75
N ALA A 95 -7.98 -10.64 10.35
CA ALA A 95 -7.29 -9.74 9.45
C ALA A 95 -8.03 -9.63 8.10
N ALA A 96 -8.55 -10.73 7.58
CA ALA A 96 -9.32 -10.75 6.35
C ALA A 96 -10.66 -9.98 6.45
N GLU A 97 -11.29 -9.98 7.61
CA GLU A 97 -12.51 -9.20 7.84
C GLU A 97 -12.26 -7.69 7.90
N ILE A 98 -11.06 -7.28 8.36
CA ILE A 98 -10.65 -5.87 8.37
C ILE A 98 -10.36 -5.36 6.94
N PHE A 99 -9.93 -6.26 6.04
CA PHE A 99 -9.51 -5.93 4.68
C PHE A 99 -10.53 -6.41 3.62
N LEU A 100 -11.79 -5.99 3.70
CA LEU A 100 -12.81 -6.41 2.72
C LEU A 100 -12.57 -5.78 1.33
N ASP A 101 -12.79 -4.47 1.19
CA ASP A 101 -12.65 -3.74 -0.07
C ASP A 101 -11.54 -2.67 0.00
N ALA A 102 -10.89 -2.57 1.14
CA ALA A 102 -9.79 -1.65 1.37
C ALA A 102 -8.77 -2.29 2.30
N ALA A 103 -7.51 -2.00 2.08
CA ALA A 103 -6.45 -2.42 2.98
C ALA A 103 -5.59 -1.22 3.38
N LEU A 104 -5.33 -1.11 4.67
CA LEU A 104 -4.32 -0.21 5.23
C LEU A 104 -3.19 -1.06 5.76
N PHE A 105 -1.97 -0.77 5.33
CA PHE A 105 -0.77 -1.46 5.82
C PHE A 105 0.39 -0.49 5.99
N GLU A 106 1.24 -0.79 6.92
CA GLU A 106 2.40 0.03 7.24
C GLU A 106 3.67 -0.81 7.36
N GLY A 107 4.81 -0.13 7.36
CA GLY A 107 6.09 -0.78 7.50
C GLY A 107 7.26 0.19 7.40
N THR A 108 8.42 -0.36 7.13
CA THR A 108 9.64 0.42 6.97
C THR A 108 10.09 0.45 5.52
N TYR A 109 10.61 1.59 5.07
CA TYR A 109 11.16 1.74 3.72
C TYR A 109 12.64 2.11 3.73
N ARG A 110 13.29 1.76 2.63
CA ARG A 110 14.64 2.19 2.27
C ARG A 110 14.63 2.91 0.94
N PRO A 111 15.21 4.11 0.88
CA PRO A 111 15.41 4.80 -0.39
C PRO A 111 16.26 3.95 -1.34
N GLN A 112 15.96 4.04 -2.63
CA GLN A 112 16.73 3.44 -3.71
C GLN A 112 17.42 4.52 -4.53
N GLY A 113 18.62 4.22 -5.03
CA GLY A 113 19.36 5.18 -5.84
C GLY A 113 20.15 6.24 -5.05
N LYS A 114 20.60 7.28 -5.75
CA LYS A 114 21.24 8.44 -5.14
C LYS A 114 20.16 9.40 -4.67
N THR A 115 19.85 9.36 -3.39
CA THR A 115 18.94 10.34 -2.80
C THR A 115 19.63 11.71 -2.81
N PRO A 116 19.11 12.73 -3.49
CA PRO A 116 19.62 14.10 -3.37
C PRO A 116 19.53 14.51 -1.91
N GLY A 117 20.60 15.06 -1.36
CA GLY A 117 20.86 15.37 0.03
C GLY A 117 19.72 15.97 0.84
N VAL A 118 18.75 15.17 1.21
CA VAL A 118 17.53 15.57 1.88
C VAL A 118 17.58 15.16 3.35
N LEU A 119 17.43 16.18 4.15
CA LEU A 119 16.86 16.20 5.50
C LEU A 119 17.14 14.97 6.39
N GLY A 120 18.37 14.92 6.90
CA GLY A 120 18.69 14.08 8.04
C GLY A 120 19.43 12.79 7.70
N SER A 121 20.20 12.33 8.65
CA SER A 121 21.07 11.14 8.57
C SER A 121 20.34 9.79 8.54
N ALA A 122 19.02 9.78 8.73
CA ALA A 122 18.23 8.57 8.69
C ALA A 122 17.85 8.20 7.24
N ARG A 123 18.45 7.13 6.73
CA ARG A 123 18.15 6.62 5.39
C ARG A 123 16.81 5.87 5.34
N GLU A 124 16.38 5.29 6.44
CA GLU A 124 15.16 4.50 6.56
C GLU A 124 14.05 5.34 7.18
N GLY A 125 12.81 5.09 6.77
CA GLY A 125 11.63 5.69 7.34
C GLY A 125 10.48 4.70 7.39
N ARG A 126 9.30 5.17 7.79
CA ARG A 126 8.08 4.37 7.79
C ARG A 126 7.23 4.77 6.59
N PHE A 127 6.45 3.84 6.09
CA PHE A 127 5.37 4.10 5.15
C PHE A 127 4.03 3.67 5.75
N ILE A 128 2.99 4.36 5.35
CA ILE A 128 1.60 3.98 5.55
C ILE A 128 0.98 3.96 4.17
N VAL A 129 0.34 2.86 3.79
CA VAL A 129 -0.32 2.70 2.49
C VAL A 129 -1.76 2.30 2.70
N GLN A 130 -2.63 2.94 1.95
CA GLN A 130 -4.03 2.60 1.84
C GLN A 130 -4.33 2.24 0.39
N VAL A 131 -5.03 1.15 0.18
CA VAL A 131 -5.50 0.69 -1.13
C VAL A 131 -6.99 0.41 -1.07
N PHE A 132 -7.67 0.66 -2.19
CA PHE A 132 -9.09 0.40 -2.36
C PHE A 132 -9.25 -0.48 -3.60
N ASP A 133 -9.97 -1.59 -3.45
CA ASP A 133 -10.38 -2.50 -4.51
C ASP A 133 -11.86 -2.24 -4.77
N GLN A 134 -12.16 -1.34 -5.72
CA GLN A 134 -13.54 -0.91 -6.03
C GLN A 134 -14.00 -1.34 -7.43
N GLY A 135 -13.24 -2.22 -8.06
CA GLY A 135 -13.56 -2.81 -9.35
C GLY A 135 -12.62 -2.41 -10.49
N GLU A 136 -12.74 -3.14 -11.58
CA GLU A 136 -11.87 -2.97 -12.76
C GLU A 136 -11.97 -1.55 -13.33
N PRO A 137 -10.83 -0.88 -13.64
CA PRO A 137 -10.82 0.41 -14.31
C PRO A 137 -11.55 0.31 -15.65
N GLY A 138 -12.60 1.09 -15.81
CA GLY A 138 -13.38 1.12 -17.07
C GLY A 138 -14.65 0.27 -17.07
N SER A 139 -15.12 -0.23 -15.96
CA SER A 139 -16.47 -0.78 -15.85
C SER A 139 -17.50 0.33 -16.10
N SER A 140 -18.47 0.07 -16.98
CA SER A 140 -19.28 1.02 -17.74
C SER A 140 -20.37 1.78 -16.98
N ASP A 141 -20.31 1.91 -15.69
CA ASP A 141 -21.41 2.49 -14.90
C ASP A 141 -21.28 3.98 -14.56
N GLY A 142 -20.33 4.68 -15.18
CA GLY A 142 -20.27 6.15 -15.14
C GLY A 142 -19.91 6.78 -13.78
N ASP A 143 -19.79 6.01 -12.74
CA ASP A 143 -19.22 6.44 -11.48
C ASP A 143 -17.70 6.26 -11.51
N ILE A 144 -17.00 7.27 -11.00
CA ILE A 144 -15.53 7.30 -10.88
C ILE A 144 -15.12 6.38 -9.71
N THR A 145 -15.50 5.14 -9.78
CA THR A 145 -15.19 4.10 -8.80
C THR A 145 -14.17 3.16 -9.42
N GLY A 146 -12.93 3.54 -9.33
CA GLY A 146 -11.79 2.70 -9.69
C GLY A 146 -10.97 2.38 -8.46
N ASP A 147 -10.09 1.40 -8.61
CA ASP A 147 -9.10 1.11 -7.59
C ASP A 147 -8.32 2.36 -7.19
N GLY A 148 -7.98 2.48 -5.93
CA GLY A 148 -7.23 3.60 -5.39
C GLY A 148 -5.98 3.17 -4.65
N PHE A 149 -4.99 4.05 -4.66
CA PHE A 149 -3.75 3.89 -3.92
C PHE A 149 -3.35 5.21 -3.27
N ALA A 150 -2.96 5.15 -2.00
CA ALA A 150 -2.37 6.28 -1.30
C ALA A 150 -1.18 5.83 -0.47
N ILE A 151 -0.15 6.68 -0.39
CA ILE A 151 1.04 6.45 0.40
C ILE A 151 1.41 7.70 1.20
N GLU A 152 1.78 7.51 2.45
CA GLU A 152 2.40 8.50 3.32
C GLU A 152 3.75 7.99 3.78
N LEU A 153 4.79 8.85 3.70
CA LEU A 153 6.13 8.54 4.17
C LEU A 153 6.43 9.36 5.42
N VAL A 154 6.82 8.68 6.49
CA VAL A 154 7.07 9.26 7.81
C VAL A 154 8.54 9.09 8.19
N GLY A 155 9.21 10.21 8.39
CA GLY A 155 10.65 10.21 8.72
C GLY A 155 11.52 9.68 7.57
N GLY A 156 12.79 9.44 7.86
CA GLY A 156 13.75 8.98 6.85
C GLY A 156 14.07 10.04 5.79
N ALA A 157 14.45 9.56 4.60
CA ALA A 157 14.87 10.42 3.50
C ALA A 157 13.72 11.19 2.84
N TYR A 158 12.51 10.68 2.95
CA TYR A 158 11.31 11.22 2.28
C TYR A 158 10.19 11.57 3.26
N GLY A 159 10.53 11.83 4.52
CA GLY A 159 9.53 12.18 5.54
C GLY A 159 8.68 13.38 5.14
N ALA A 160 7.38 13.31 5.46
CA ALA A 160 6.33 14.23 5.07
C ALA A 160 5.88 14.18 3.59
N TYR A 161 6.41 13.27 2.78
CA TYR A 161 5.85 13.01 1.46
C TYR A 161 4.55 12.22 1.58
N THR A 162 3.55 12.64 0.83
CA THR A 162 2.27 11.94 0.71
C THR A 162 1.75 12.08 -0.71
N ARG A 163 1.19 11.02 -1.26
CA ARG A 163 0.52 11.03 -2.56
C ARG A 163 -0.58 9.97 -2.60
N GLY A 164 -1.68 10.28 -3.28
CA GLY A 164 -2.75 9.32 -3.52
C GLY A 164 -3.52 9.69 -4.77
N GLY A 165 -4.11 8.69 -5.40
CA GLY A 165 -4.88 8.86 -6.62
C GLY A 165 -5.68 7.60 -6.97
N TYR A 166 -6.55 7.74 -7.96
CA TYR A 166 -7.11 6.59 -8.67
C TYR A 166 -6.04 5.94 -9.53
N ILE A 167 -6.12 4.63 -9.68
CA ILE A 167 -5.21 3.86 -10.50
C ILE A 167 -5.64 4.05 -11.97
N GLU A 168 -4.78 4.67 -12.76
CA GLU A 168 -5.04 4.91 -14.18
C GLU A 168 -4.64 3.71 -15.05
N GLY A 169 -3.77 2.85 -14.53
CA GLY A 169 -3.39 1.59 -15.17
C GLY A 169 -2.78 0.63 -14.15
N GLY A 170 -3.13 -0.63 -14.30
CA GLY A 170 -2.80 -1.68 -13.34
C GLY A 170 -4.04 -2.21 -12.64
N ASN A 171 -3.87 -2.87 -11.52
CA ASN A 171 -4.97 -3.44 -10.74
C ASN A 171 -4.56 -3.62 -9.27
N VAL A 172 -5.52 -3.50 -8.37
CA VAL A 172 -5.41 -3.87 -6.96
C VAL A 172 -6.37 -5.00 -6.70
N GLN A 173 -5.95 -6.00 -5.96
CA GLN A 173 -6.80 -7.08 -5.50
C GLN A 173 -6.65 -7.24 -3.99
N VAL A 174 -7.74 -7.05 -3.29
CA VAL A 174 -7.84 -7.33 -1.86
C VAL A 174 -8.71 -8.57 -1.69
N ARG A 175 -8.09 -9.66 -1.24
CA ARG A 175 -8.79 -10.94 -1.06
C ARG A 175 -8.92 -11.20 0.43
N GLY A 176 -10.08 -10.84 0.97
CA GLY A 176 -10.57 -11.38 2.22
C GLY A 176 -11.11 -12.81 2.01
N ASN A 177 -11.48 -13.46 3.10
CA ASN A 177 -12.20 -14.72 3.03
C ASN A 177 -13.56 -14.47 2.34
N SER A 178 -13.68 -14.81 1.06
CA SER A 178 -15.01 -14.93 0.46
C SER A 178 -15.75 -16.07 1.18
N ARG A 179 -16.80 -15.71 1.91
CA ARG A 179 -17.78 -16.66 2.47
C ARG A 179 -18.48 -17.43 1.36
#